data_abbd3589b2318300aab39e4761b7494b
#
_entry.id   abbd3589b2318300aab39e4761b7494b
#
_cell.length_a   1.000
_cell.length_b   1.000
_cell.length_c   1.000
_cell.angle_alpha   90.00
_cell.angle_beta   90.00
_cell.angle_gamma   90.00
#
_symmetry.space_group_name_H-M   'P 1'
#
loop_
_entity.id
_entity.type
_entity.pdbx_description
1 polymer ?
#
loop_
_entity_poly.entity_id
_entity_poly.type
_entity_poly.pdbx_seq_one_letter_code
_entity_poly.pdbx_strand_id
1 'polypeptide(L)'
;MSVYTLGIWLVHPGRENDFVQAWRDLARKTQEDFPHAKAVLMHDHDVRNRFISTGPWESLEQAEVWRASEMFKQSLEGMREMLEHFEARTLDEAASIGWD
;
A
#
# COMPACT_ATOMS: atom_id res chain seq x y z
N MET A 1 3.00 -10.76 -17.24
CA MET A 1 3.28 -9.38 -16.84
C MET A 1 2.75 -9.12 -15.46
N SER A 2 3.50 -8.42 -14.67
CA SER A 2 3.10 -8.16 -13.29
C SER A 2 2.18 -6.95 -13.20
N VAL A 3 1.22 -7.05 -12.29
CA VAL A 3 0.35 -5.94 -11.91
C VAL A 3 0.84 -5.46 -10.54
N TYR A 4 0.93 -4.15 -10.38
CA TYR A 4 1.35 -3.54 -9.11
C TYR A 4 0.25 -2.66 -8.57
N THR A 5 0.09 -2.66 -7.26
CA THR A 5 -0.71 -1.64 -6.61
C THR A 5 0.22 -0.58 -6.05
N LEU A 6 -0.23 0.67 -6.07
CA LEU A 6 0.52 1.80 -5.55
C LEU A 6 -0.38 2.60 -4.62
N GLY A 7 0.14 2.95 -3.47
CA GLY A 7 -0.52 3.86 -2.54
C GLY A 7 0.36 5.08 -2.32
N ILE A 8 -0.23 6.27 -2.44
CA ILE A 8 0.44 7.52 -2.10
C ILE A 8 -0.25 8.03 -0.86
N TRP A 9 0.50 8.15 0.23
CA TRP A 9 -0.04 8.47 1.55
C TRP A 9 0.56 9.78 2.03
N LEU A 10 -0.30 10.77 2.26
CA LEU A 10 0.13 12.02 2.86
C LEU A 10 -0.41 12.04 4.28
N VAL A 11 0.49 11.99 5.24
CA VAL A 11 0.17 11.82 6.67
C VAL A 11 0.19 13.18 7.36
N HIS A 12 -0.67 13.39 8.35
CA HIS A 12 -0.58 14.60 9.15
C HIS A 12 0.80 14.66 9.82
N PRO A 13 1.50 15.81 9.77
CA PRO A 13 2.80 15.94 10.41
C PRO A 13 2.72 15.56 11.90
N GLY A 14 3.65 14.72 12.32
CA GLY A 14 3.67 14.22 13.70
C GLY A 14 3.03 12.85 13.85
N ARG A 15 2.30 12.36 12.85
CA ARG A 15 1.66 11.05 12.91
C ARG A 15 2.39 9.99 12.09
N GLU A 16 3.64 10.28 11.66
CA GLU A 16 4.37 9.38 10.78
C GLU A 16 4.60 8.00 11.39
N ASN A 17 5.02 7.94 12.65
CA ASN A 17 5.29 6.64 13.30
C ASN A 17 4.00 5.85 13.51
N ASP A 18 2.92 6.50 13.86
CA ASP A 18 1.62 5.86 14.01
C ASP A 18 1.15 5.27 12.67
N PHE A 19 1.37 6.02 11.60
CA PHE A 19 1.01 5.56 10.26
C PHE A 19 1.81 4.31 9.86
N VAL A 20 3.12 4.32 10.08
CA VAL A 20 3.97 3.18 9.74
C VAL A 20 3.49 1.92 10.48
N GLN A 21 3.13 2.05 11.75
CA GLN A 21 2.62 0.93 12.52
C GLN A 21 1.29 0.43 11.97
N ALA A 22 0.38 1.35 11.63
CA ALA A 22 -0.92 1.00 11.06
C ALA A 22 -0.75 0.30 9.71
N TRP A 23 0.19 0.76 8.89
CA TRP A 23 0.48 0.13 7.60
C TRP A 23 1.04 -1.29 7.78
N ARG A 24 1.91 -1.48 8.79
CA ARG A 24 2.41 -2.83 9.11
C ARG A 24 1.28 -3.77 9.48
N ASP A 25 0.31 -3.28 10.25
CA ASP A 25 -0.86 -4.08 10.63
C ASP A 25 -1.68 -4.46 9.40
N LEU A 26 -1.88 -3.52 8.48
CA LEU A 26 -2.57 -3.80 7.21
C LEU A 26 -1.81 -4.85 6.40
N ALA A 27 -0.48 -4.71 6.32
CA ALA A 27 0.35 -5.64 5.56
C ALA A 27 0.25 -7.05 6.15
N ARG A 28 0.30 -7.17 7.48
CA ARG A 28 0.19 -8.47 8.16
C ARG A 28 -1.15 -9.11 7.89
N LYS A 29 -2.24 -8.36 8.01
CA LYS A 29 -3.58 -8.87 7.73
C LYS A 29 -3.72 -9.28 6.27
N THR A 30 -3.11 -8.52 5.36
CA THR A 30 -3.10 -8.85 3.95
C THR A 30 -2.45 -10.22 3.72
N GLN A 31 -1.31 -10.48 4.37
CA GLN A 31 -0.63 -11.76 4.22
C GLN A 31 -1.42 -12.94 4.79
N GLU A 32 -2.29 -12.70 5.76
CA GLU A 32 -3.16 -13.77 6.27
C GLU A 32 -4.12 -14.26 5.20
N ASP A 33 -4.65 -13.34 4.38
CA ASP A 33 -5.60 -13.69 3.32
C ASP A 33 -4.90 -13.99 2.00
N PHE A 34 -3.73 -13.42 1.77
CA PHE A 34 -2.94 -13.58 0.55
C PHE A 34 -1.49 -13.89 0.94
N PRO A 35 -1.19 -15.16 1.28
CA PRO A 35 0.12 -15.53 1.84
C PRO A 35 1.33 -15.19 0.98
N HIS A 36 1.14 -15.02 -0.33
CA HIS A 36 2.24 -14.67 -1.23
C HIS A 36 2.33 -13.17 -1.52
N ALA A 37 1.49 -12.37 -0.87
CA ALA A 37 1.51 -10.93 -1.07
C ALA A 37 2.84 -10.33 -0.62
N LYS A 38 3.34 -9.39 -1.40
CA LYS A 38 4.57 -8.64 -1.10
C LYS A 38 4.27 -7.16 -1.24
N ALA A 39 4.83 -6.38 -0.35
CA ALA A 39 4.69 -4.94 -0.44
C ALA A 39 5.83 -4.27 0.33
N VAL A 40 6.13 -3.06 -0.07
CA VAL A 40 7.11 -2.22 0.62
C VAL A 40 6.51 -0.84 0.82
N LEU A 41 6.76 -0.27 1.98
CA LEU A 41 6.40 1.11 2.28
C LEU A 41 7.69 1.92 2.26
N MET A 42 7.70 2.96 1.44
CA MET A 42 8.86 3.83 1.30
C MET A 42 8.53 5.22 1.81
N HIS A 43 9.48 5.83 2.49
CA HIS A 43 9.34 7.18 3.03
C HIS A 43 10.00 8.16 2.06
N ASP A 44 9.28 9.20 1.65
CA ASP A 44 9.82 10.19 0.74
C ASP A 44 10.97 10.93 1.42
N HIS A 45 12.11 11.00 0.73
CA HIS A 45 13.31 11.62 1.28
C HIS A 45 13.18 13.13 1.42
N ASP A 46 12.37 13.77 0.55
CA ASP A 46 12.26 15.20 0.49
C ASP A 46 10.98 15.75 1.13
N VAL A 47 9.95 14.91 1.25
CA VAL A 47 8.67 15.32 1.84
C VAL A 47 8.39 14.43 3.03
N ARG A 48 8.63 14.94 4.21
CA ARG A 48 8.66 14.17 5.47
C ARG A 48 7.37 13.43 5.80
N ASN A 49 6.24 13.94 5.36
CA ASN A 49 4.96 13.31 5.67
C ASN A 49 4.37 12.54 4.49
N ARG A 50 5.16 12.26 3.45
CA ARG A 50 4.71 11.47 2.31
C ARG A 50 5.36 10.09 2.30
N PHE A 51 4.51 9.08 2.12
CA PHE A 51 4.94 7.69 1.98
C PHE A 51 4.35 7.12 0.70
N ILE A 52 5.05 6.16 0.11
CA ILE A 52 4.58 5.46 -1.07
C ILE A 52 4.69 3.97 -0.80
N SER A 53 3.60 3.24 -1.00
CA SER A 53 3.61 1.79 -0.88
C SER A 53 3.39 1.16 -2.25
N THR A 54 4.05 0.05 -2.50
CA THR A 54 3.88 -0.67 -3.74
C THR A 54 4.18 -2.15 -3.53
N GLY A 55 3.59 -2.97 -4.38
CA GLY A 55 3.86 -4.40 -4.37
C GLY A 55 3.19 -5.07 -5.55
N PRO A 56 3.79 -6.18 -6.00
CA PRO A 56 3.25 -6.94 -7.13
C PRO A 56 2.11 -7.84 -6.70
N TRP A 57 1.22 -8.13 -7.66
CA TRP A 57 0.14 -9.10 -7.52
C TRP A 57 0.21 -10.07 -8.70
N GLU A 58 -0.28 -11.29 -8.50
CA GLU A 58 -0.26 -12.30 -9.54
C GLU A 58 -1.18 -11.93 -10.69
N SER A 59 -2.28 -11.20 -10.41
CA SER A 59 -3.24 -10.81 -11.41
C SER A 59 -3.96 -9.53 -11.01
N LEU A 60 -4.54 -8.86 -11.98
CA LEU A 60 -5.41 -7.71 -11.73
C LEU A 60 -6.59 -8.10 -10.86
N GLU A 61 -7.19 -9.27 -11.13
CA GLU A 61 -8.31 -9.77 -10.35
C GLU A 61 -7.98 -9.88 -8.86
N GLN A 62 -6.81 -10.44 -8.54
CA GLN A 62 -6.40 -10.59 -7.15
C GLN A 62 -6.22 -9.25 -6.47
N ALA A 63 -5.63 -8.28 -7.16
CA ALA A 63 -5.47 -6.92 -6.64
C ALA A 63 -6.83 -6.28 -6.37
N GLU A 64 -7.79 -6.47 -7.28
CA GLU A 64 -9.13 -5.92 -7.12
C GLU A 64 -9.88 -6.57 -5.96
N VAL A 65 -9.74 -7.89 -5.80
CA VAL A 65 -10.34 -8.61 -4.66
C VAL A 65 -9.80 -8.06 -3.35
N TRP A 66 -8.50 -7.83 -3.27
CA TRP A 66 -7.89 -7.26 -2.06
C TRP A 66 -8.43 -5.87 -1.76
N ARG A 67 -8.46 -4.99 -2.75
CA ARG A 67 -8.96 -3.62 -2.57
C ARG A 67 -10.44 -3.57 -2.21
N ALA A 68 -11.22 -4.53 -2.68
CA ALA A 68 -12.65 -4.60 -2.38
C ALA A 68 -12.93 -5.32 -1.06
N SER A 69 -11.92 -5.91 -0.44
CA SER A 69 -12.12 -6.68 0.79
C SER A 69 -12.54 -5.80 1.95
N GLU A 70 -13.32 -6.37 2.84
CA GLU A 70 -13.77 -5.68 4.04
C GLU A 70 -12.57 -5.35 4.94
N MET A 71 -11.58 -6.25 5.00
CA MET A 71 -10.37 -6.04 5.78
C MET A 71 -9.63 -4.78 5.33
N PHE A 72 -9.44 -4.61 4.01
CA PHE A 72 -8.75 -3.44 3.48
C PHE A 72 -9.54 -2.16 3.78
N LYS A 73 -10.84 -2.19 3.56
CA LYS A 73 -11.72 -1.02 3.80
C LYS A 73 -11.68 -0.60 5.26
N GLN A 74 -11.78 -1.57 6.18
CA GLN A 74 -11.75 -1.27 7.62
C GLN A 74 -10.38 -0.74 8.05
N SER A 75 -9.30 -1.32 7.52
CA SER A 75 -7.95 -0.84 7.83
C SER A 75 -7.75 0.59 7.34
N LEU A 76 -8.23 0.89 6.14
CA LEU A 76 -8.12 2.24 5.58
C LEU A 76 -8.94 3.24 6.41
N GLU A 77 -10.14 2.85 6.82
CA GLU A 77 -10.98 3.68 7.66
C GLU A 77 -10.29 3.99 8.99
N GLY A 78 -9.63 2.99 9.58
CA GLY A 78 -8.88 3.17 10.83
C GLY A 78 -7.68 4.09 10.71
N MET A 79 -7.14 4.26 9.50
CA MET A 79 -6.02 5.16 9.26
C MET A 79 -6.44 6.57 8.88
N ARG A 80 -7.72 6.76 8.56
CA ARG A 80 -8.21 8.02 7.94
C ARG A 80 -7.86 9.26 8.75
N GLU A 81 -7.95 9.18 10.08
CA GLU A 81 -7.65 10.33 10.93
C GLU A 81 -6.17 10.74 10.92
N MET A 82 -5.29 9.83 10.48
CA MET A 82 -3.86 10.11 10.37
C MET A 82 -3.50 10.75 9.05
N LEU A 83 -4.41 10.74 8.08
CA LEU A 83 -4.11 11.08 6.70
C LEU A 83 -4.66 12.43 6.29
N GLU A 84 -3.82 13.23 5.64
CA GLU A 84 -4.26 14.40 4.91
C GLU A 84 -4.82 14.00 3.56
N HIS A 85 -4.22 12.97 2.94
CA HIS A 85 -4.62 12.52 1.61
C HIS A 85 -4.14 11.10 1.37
N PHE A 86 -4.92 10.36 0.59
CA PHE A 86 -4.54 9.03 0.13
C PHE A 86 -4.97 8.87 -1.32
N GLU A 87 -4.07 8.32 -2.11
CA GLU A 87 -4.33 8.08 -3.53
C GLU A 87 -3.89 6.67 -3.89
N ALA A 88 -4.78 5.90 -4.49
CA ALA A 88 -4.51 4.53 -4.89
C ALA A 88 -4.43 4.43 -6.41
N ARG A 89 -3.50 3.62 -6.88
CA ARG A 89 -3.33 3.34 -8.31
C ARG A 89 -3.07 1.87 -8.52
N THR A 90 -3.46 1.38 -9.69
CA THR A 90 -3.10 0.04 -10.16
C THR A 90 -2.30 0.22 -11.44
N LEU A 91 -1.16 -0.43 -11.50
CA LEU A 91 -0.19 -0.21 -12.55
C LEU A 91 0.15 -1.54 -13.21
N ASP A 92 0.35 -1.49 -14.52
CA ASP A 92 0.88 -2.63 -15.26
C ASP A 92 2.35 -2.40 -15.52
N GLU A 93 3.13 -3.46 -15.42
CA GLU A 93 4.54 -3.37 -15.79
C GLU A 93 4.64 -3.11 -17.28
N ALA A 94 5.31 -2.03 -17.66
CA ALA A 94 5.53 -1.68 -19.07
C ALA A 94 6.92 -2.12 -19.54
N ALA A 95 7.91 -2.08 -18.64
CA ALA A 95 9.28 -2.46 -18.95
C ALA A 95 10.03 -2.63 -17.63
N SER A 96 11.10 -3.43 -17.65
CA SER A 96 11.93 -3.61 -16.46
C SER A 96 13.36 -3.88 -16.86
N ILE A 97 14.25 -3.67 -15.92
CA ILE A 97 15.67 -4.01 -16.07
C ILE A 97 16.18 -4.47 -14.70
N GLY A 98 16.95 -5.55 -14.70
CA GLY A 98 17.60 -6.02 -13.49
C GLY A 98 16.72 -6.68 -12.44
N TRP A 99 15.51 -7.09 -12.80
CA TRP A 99 14.53 -7.65 -11.87
C TRP A 99 14.44 -9.18 -11.91
N ASP A 100 15.29 -9.85 -12.64
CA ASP A 100 15.20 -11.31 -12.76
C ASP A 100 16.04 -12.02 -11.68
#